data_9c88cbcc6a1a492d4c4cd81514a0969a
#
_entry.id   9c88cbcc6a1a492d4c4cd81514a0969a
#
_cell.length_a   1.000
_cell.length_b   1.000
_cell.length_c   1.000
_cell.angle_alpha   90.00
_cell.angle_beta   90.00
_cell.angle_gamma   90.00
#
_symmetry.space_group_name_H-M   'P 1'
#
loop_
_entity.id
_entity.type
_entity.pdbx_description
1 polymer ?
#
loop_
_entity_poly.entity_id
_entity_poly.type
_entity_poly.pdbx_seq_one_letter_code
_entity_poly.pdbx_strand_id
1 'polypeptide(L)'
;MSKAFLSHIDNELQGLKSAGLYKSERVISSMQSAEIEVGGEKVLNFCANNYLGLADSPDLRDAAKHALDRYGYGMASVRFICGTQEEHKELEATISSFLGMDDTILYSSCFDANGGLFETLLGEEDAIISDALNHASIIDGVRLSKAKRFRYANNDMADLEARLKEAKDCRFRLIATDGVFSMDGIIANLKGVCDLAERYDAMVMVDDSHAVGFVGKHGRGSAEHCGVEGRVDIITGTLGKALGGASGGYTSGKREVVDWLRQRSRPYLFSNTLMPAIAGASIKVFDLIRNGDALRQRLYANADRFRSRMGKLGFTLAGADHPIIPVMLGDAALAQEMAARMLKRGIYVIGFSFPVVPKGQARIRTQMSAAHSDADIDRAVEAFGEVGKELGVVK
;
A
#
# COMPACT_ATOMS: atom_id res chain seq x y z
N MET A 1 21.61 -6.30 -29.90
CA MET A 1 21.48 -7.08 -28.65
C MET A 1 22.08 -8.48 -28.89
N SER A 2 22.77 -9.05 -27.89
CA SER A 2 23.39 -10.39 -28.01
C SER A 2 22.30 -11.48 -28.17
N LYS A 3 22.47 -12.38 -29.18
CA LYS A 3 21.56 -13.51 -29.39
C LYS A 3 21.54 -14.46 -28.17
N ALA A 4 22.71 -14.67 -27.53
CA ALA A 4 22.80 -15.49 -26.34
C ALA A 4 22.01 -14.90 -25.15
N PHE A 5 22.03 -13.56 -24.97
CA PHE A 5 21.25 -12.91 -23.93
C PHE A 5 19.74 -13.05 -24.19
N LEU A 6 19.27 -12.85 -25.43
CA LEU A 6 17.85 -13.04 -25.77
C LEU A 6 17.40 -14.49 -25.53
N SER A 7 18.22 -15.47 -25.93
CA SER A 7 17.92 -16.88 -25.69
C SER A 7 17.85 -17.20 -24.18
N HIS A 8 18.74 -16.60 -23.37
CA HIS A 8 18.67 -16.74 -21.91
C HIS A 8 17.36 -16.19 -21.35
N ILE A 9 16.98 -14.96 -21.72
CA ILE A 9 15.72 -14.36 -21.26
C ILE A 9 14.50 -15.16 -21.70
N ASP A 10 14.49 -15.69 -22.95
CA ASP A 10 13.38 -16.53 -23.43
C ASP A 10 13.26 -17.81 -22.59
N ASN A 11 14.37 -18.48 -22.27
CA ASN A 11 14.38 -19.64 -21.40
C ASN A 11 13.84 -19.33 -19.99
N GLU A 12 14.22 -18.18 -19.40
CA GLU A 12 13.68 -17.73 -18.11
C GLU A 12 12.16 -17.50 -18.18
N LEU A 13 11.68 -16.84 -19.27
CA LEU A 13 10.25 -16.62 -19.48
C LEU A 13 9.47 -17.93 -19.65
N GLN A 14 10.01 -18.92 -20.38
CA GLN A 14 9.40 -20.25 -20.49
C GLN A 14 9.39 -20.97 -19.14
N GLY A 15 10.45 -20.82 -18.34
CA GLY A 15 10.49 -21.32 -16.97
C GLY A 15 9.39 -20.75 -16.09
N LEU A 16 9.15 -19.41 -16.16
CA LEU A 16 8.06 -18.77 -15.42
C LEU A 16 6.68 -19.28 -15.86
N LYS A 17 6.47 -19.48 -17.17
CA LYS A 17 5.21 -20.04 -17.71
C LYS A 17 4.99 -21.47 -17.22
N SER A 18 6.00 -22.32 -17.31
CA SER A 18 5.92 -23.73 -16.89
C SER A 18 5.68 -23.87 -15.39
N ALA A 19 6.20 -22.95 -14.57
CA ALA A 19 6.00 -22.91 -13.13
C ALA A 19 4.67 -22.24 -12.70
N GLY A 20 3.85 -21.74 -13.63
CA GLY A 20 2.62 -20.98 -13.32
C GLY A 20 2.88 -19.63 -12.64
N LEU A 21 4.09 -19.07 -12.79
CA LEU A 21 4.50 -17.80 -12.18
C LEU A 21 4.46 -16.61 -13.17
N TYR A 22 4.14 -16.87 -14.43
CA TYR A 22 4.03 -15.83 -15.45
C TYR A 22 2.83 -14.93 -15.18
N LYS A 23 3.08 -13.62 -15.10
CA LYS A 23 2.03 -12.62 -14.85
C LYS A 23 1.48 -12.11 -16.16
N SER A 24 0.17 -12.30 -16.37
CA SER A 24 -0.57 -11.76 -17.51
C SER A 24 -1.35 -10.52 -17.08
N GLU A 25 -1.30 -9.46 -17.88
CA GLU A 25 -2.11 -8.27 -17.71
C GLU A 25 -3.48 -8.46 -18.32
N ARG A 26 -4.54 -8.10 -17.58
CA ARG A 26 -5.92 -8.09 -18.07
C ARG A 26 -6.32 -6.65 -18.36
N VAL A 27 -6.68 -6.36 -19.58
CA VAL A 27 -7.06 -5.01 -20.02
C VAL A 27 -8.45 -4.68 -19.52
N ILE A 28 -8.57 -3.56 -18.78
CA ILE A 28 -9.83 -2.99 -18.29
C ILE A 28 -10.26 -1.92 -19.29
N SER A 29 -11.50 -1.98 -19.78
CA SER A 29 -12.09 -1.04 -20.74
C SER A 29 -13.10 -0.05 -20.10
N SER A 30 -13.25 -0.07 -18.78
CA SER A 30 -14.11 0.84 -18.01
C SER A 30 -13.31 1.74 -17.07
N MET A 31 -13.98 2.63 -16.36
CA MET A 31 -13.43 3.30 -15.18
C MET A 31 -13.17 2.28 -14.07
N GLN A 32 -12.26 2.60 -13.14
CA GLN A 32 -11.94 1.75 -12.00
C GLN A 32 -13.00 1.90 -10.91
N SER A 33 -13.79 0.87 -10.69
CA SER A 33 -14.91 0.87 -9.73
C SER A 33 -15.10 -0.51 -9.09
N ALA A 34 -16.19 -0.70 -8.34
CA ALA A 34 -16.61 -2.00 -7.81
C ALA A 34 -16.96 -3.00 -8.94
N GLU A 35 -17.59 -2.53 -10.00
CA GLU A 35 -17.80 -3.26 -11.26
C GLU A 35 -16.91 -2.67 -12.34
N ILE A 36 -16.17 -3.51 -13.06
CA ILE A 36 -15.30 -3.14 -14.17
C ILE A 36 -15.59 -4.00 -15.39
N GLU A 37 -15.14 -3.57 -16.56
CA GLU A 37 -15.24 -4.33 -17.81
C GLU A 37 -13.87 -4.91 -18.20
N VAL A 38 -13.81 -6.22 -18.40
CA VAL A 38 -12.59 -6.94 -18.77
C VAL A 38 -12.94 -7.92 -19.92
N GLY A 39 -12.30 -7.75 -21.07
CA GLY A 39 -12.58 -8.62 -22.24
C GLY A 39 -14.01 -8.53 -22.77
N GLY A 40 -14.69 -7.39 -22.56
CA GLY A 40 -16.07 -7.16 -22.95
C GLY A 40 -17.12 -7.67 -21.93
N GLU A 41 -16.69 -8.25 -20.82
CA GLU A 41 -17.58 -8.77 -19.76
C GLU A 41 -17.49 -7.92 -18.51
N LYS A 42 -18.64 -7.67 -17.88
CA LYS A 42 -18.74 -6.98 -16.58
C LYS A 42 -18.40 -7.93 -15.44
N VAL A 43 -17.47 -7.52 -14.59
CA VAL A 43 -16.99 -8.31 -13.46
C VAL A 43 -16.89 -7.46 -12.20
N LEU A 44 -17.15 -8.07 -11.04
CA LEU A 44 -16.95 -7.43 -9.74
C LEU A 44 -15.47 -7.48 -9.35
N ASN A 45 -14.91 -6.35 -8.99
CA ASN A 45 -13.49 -6.17 -8.72
C ASN A 45 -13.17 -6.27 -7.21
N PHE A 46 -12.55 -7.37 -6.82
CA PHE A 46 -12.12 -7.62 -5.44
C PHE A 46 -10.58 -7.56 -5.27
N CYS A 47 -9.86 -6.91 -6.18
CA CYS A 47 -8.41 -6.76 -6.07
C CYS A 47 -7.88 -5.32 -6.09
N ALA A 48 -8.70 -4.32 -6.44
CA ALA A 48 -8.23 -2.94 -6.46
C ALA A 48 -8.01 -2.39 -5.05
N ASN A 49 -6.97 -1.55 -4.88
CA ASN A 49 -6.73 -0.83 -3.63
C ASN A 49 -7.69 0.37 -3.45
N ASN A 50 -8.90 0.29 -4.00
CA ASN A 50 -9.92 1.34 -4.01
C ASN A 50 -10.83 1.24 -2.78
N TYR A 51 -10.24 1.26 -1.58
CA TYR A 51 -10.92 0.99 -0.30
C TYR A 51 -12.18 1.84 -0.08
N LEU A 52 -12.09 3.14 -0.35
CA LEU A 52 -13.20 4.07 -0.16
C LEU A 52 -14.09 4.24 -1.41
N GLY A 53 -13.76 3.55 -2.52
CA GLY A 53 -14.52 3.67 -3.77
C GLY A 53 -14.36 5.01 -4.48
N LEU A 54 -13.28 5.74 -4.23
CA LEU A 54 -13.11 7.11 -4.71
C LEU A 54 -12.46 7.22 -6.10
N ALA A 55 -11.94 6.13 -6.68
CA ALA A 55 -11.14 6.18 -7.91
C ALA A 55 -11.91 6.74 -9.13
N ASP A 56 -13.23 6.60 -9.18
CA ASP A 56 -14.10 7.16 -10.23
C ASP A 56 -15.04 8.26 -9.71
N SER A 57 -14.79 8.78 -8.50
CA SER A 57 -15.61 9.84 -7.90
C SER A 57 -15.77 11.06 -8.81
N PRO A 58 -17.01 11.52 -9.08
CA PRO A 58 -17.25 12.76 -9.81
C PRO A 58 -16.54 13.96 -9.22
N ASP A 59 -16.53 14.10 -7.89
CA ASP A 59 -15.87 15.20 -7.17
C ASP A 59 -14.37 15.25 -7.47
N LEU A 60 -13.70 14.08 -7.51
CA LEU A 60 -12.27 14.01 -7.81
C LEU A 60 -11.98 14.31 -9.28
N ARG A 61 -12.83 13.83 -10.19
CA ARG A 61 -12.69 14.14 -11.62
C ARG A 61 -12.86 15.63 -11.90
N ASP A 62 -13.81 16.27 -11.22
CA ASP A 62 -14.06 17.70 -11.41
C ASP A 62 -12.94 18.54 -10.77
N ALA A 63 -12.42 18.16 -9.60
CA ALA A 63 -11.22 18.78 -9.02
C ALA A 63 -10.00 18.63 -9.93
N ALA A 64 -9.78 17.45 -10.53
CA ALA A 64 -8.70 17.21 -11.48
C ALA A 64 -8.83 18.09 -12.74
N LYS A 65 -10.04 18.22 -13.30
CA LYS A 65 -10.31 19.13 -14.46
C LYS A 65 -10.02 20.57 -14.11
N HIS A 66 -10.50 21.04 -12.94
CA HIS A 66 -10.22 22.39 -12.47
C HIS A 66 -8.72 22.68 -12.36
N ALA A 67 -7.96 21.73 -11.81
CA ALA A 67 -6.51 21.85 -11.73
C ALA A 67 -5.84 21.85 -13.11
N LEU A 68 -6.33 21.05 -14.07
CA LEU A 68 -5.88 21.07 -15.46
C LEU A 68 -6.15 22.42 -16.13
N ASP A 69 -7.33 23.00 -15.94
CA ASP A 69 -7.72 24.29 -16.52
C ASP A 69 -6.90 25.45 -15.95
N ARG A 70 -6.56 25.38 -14.64
CA ARG A 70 -5.85 26.46 -13.94
C ARG A 70 -4.31 26.36 -14.11
N TYR A 71 -3.75 25.15 -14.01
CA TYR A 71 -2.31 24.94 -13.89
C TYR A 71 -1.68 24.18 -15.08
N GLY A 72 -2.49 23.70 -16.01
CA GLY A 72 -2.04 22.95 -17.17
C GLY A 72 -1.80 21.46 -16.88
N TYR A 73 -1.32 20.75 -17.91
CA TYR A 73 -1.16 19.29 -17.88
C TYR A 73 0.03 18.84 -17.05
N GLY A 74 1.20 19.49 -17.19
CA GLY A 74 2.42 19.00 -16.59
C GLY A 74 3.40 20.09 -16.23
N MET A 75 4.34 19.73 -15.34
CA MET A 75 5.31 20.68 -14.81
C MET A 75 6.58 20.81 -15.64
N ALA A 76 6.93 19.79 -16.43
CA ALA A 76 8.16 19.70 -17.22
C ALA A 76 9.44 20.01 -16.42
N SER A 77 9.40 19.80 -15.10
CA SER A 77 10.48 20.15 -14.17
C SER A 77 10.40 19.38 -12.87
N VAL A 78 11.52 19.32 -12.18
CA VAL A 78 11.63 18.93 -10.77
C VAL A 78 11.28 20.09 -9.85
N ARG A 79 10.96 19.79 -8.59
CA ARG A 79 10.40 20.75 -7.62
C ARG A 79 11.25 22.01 -7.40
N PHE A 80 12.56 21.88 -7.23
CA PHE A 80 13.42 23.02 -6.84
C PHE A 80 13.80 23.95 -8.00
N ILE A 81 13.65 23.52 -9.25
CA ILE A 81 13.96 24.36 -10.42
C ILE A 81 12.77 25.28 -10.73
N CYS A 82 11.70 24.74 -11.31
CA CYS A 82 10.47 25.46 -11.63
C CYS A 82 9.21 24.58 -11.56
N GLY A 83 9.29 23.43 -10.87
CA GLY A 83 8.24 22.42 -10.76
C GLY A 83 7.41 22.53 -9.48
N THR A 84 7.36 23.68 -8.79
CA THR A 84 6.54 23.87 -7.59
C THR A 84 5.45 24.89 -7.86
N GLN A 85 4.19 24.47 -7.74
CA GLN A 85 2.99 25.32 -7.80
C GLN A 85 2.35 25.44 -6.41
N GLU A 86 1.40 26.37 -6.28
CA GLU A 86 0.64 26.60 -5.05
C GLU A 86 -0.04 25.33 -4.55
N GLU A 87 -0.68 24.54 -5.44
CA GLU A 87 -1.34 23.28 -5.11
C GLU A 87 -0.43 22.23 -4.49
N HIS A 88 0.84 22.18 -4.90
CA HIS A 88 1.79 21.26 -4.26
C HIS A 88 2.00 21.63 -2.79
N LYS A 89 2.12 22.92 -2.49
CA LYS A 89 2.30 23.41 -1.12
C LYS A 89 1.02 23.27 -0.30
N GLU A 90 -0.15 23.47 -0.91
CA GLU A 90 -1.45 23.26 -0.29
C GLU A 90 -1.66 21.77 0.05
N LEU A 91 -1.31 20.85 -0.87
CA LEU A 91 -1.39 19.42 -0.61
C LEU A 91 -0.42 18.99 0.49
N GLU A 92 0.82 19.47 0.50
CA GLU A 92 1.79 19.22 1.58
C GLU A 92 1.23 19.65 2.94
N ALA A 93 0.68 20.86 3.03
CA ALA A 93 0.07 21.38 4.25
C ALA A 93 -1.19 20.59 4.66
N THR A 94 -2.01 20.19 3.69
CA THR A 94 -3.22 19.39 3.92
C THR A 94 -2.89 18.02 4.51
N ILE A 95 -1.87 17.33 3.98
CA ILE A 95 -1.40 16.03 4.48
C ILE A 95 -0.83 16.20 5.89
N SER A 96 0.05 17.17 6.11
CA SER A 96 0.65 17.46 7.42
C SER A 96 -0.41 17.69 8.48
N SER A 97 -1.38 18.55 8.18
CA SER A 97 -2.50 18.86 9.09
C SER A 97 -3.36 17.64 9.38
N PHE A 98 -3.61 16.79 8.37
CA PHE A 98 -4.43 15.59 8.53
C PHE A 98 -3.75 14.54 9.41
N LEU A 99 -2.44 14.36 9.24
CA LEU A 99 -1.65 13.37 9.99
C LEU A 99 -1.15 13.89 11.34
N GLY A 100 -1.28 15.20 11.62
CA GLY A 100 -0.72 15.82 12.83
C GLY A 100 0.80 15.89 12.81
N MET A 101 1.41 16.03 11.61
CA MET A 101 2.85 16.16 11.42
C MET A 101 3.25 17.62 11.14
N ASP A 102 4.55 17.96 11.33
CA ASP A 102 5.02 19.33 11.17
C ASP A 102 5.08 19.75 9.69
N ASP A 103 5.50 18.86 8.80
CA ASP A 103 5.64 19.14 7.36
C ASP A 103 5.54 17.85 6.53
N THR A 104 5.38 18.02 5.21
CA THR A 104 5.27 16.94 4.22
C THR A 104 6.03 17.28 2.95
N ILE A 105 6.62 16.27 2.32
CA ILE A 105 7.26 16.31 1.00
C ILE A 105 6.57 15.33 0.05
N LEU A 106 6.28 15.77 -1.19
CA LEU A 106 5.60 14.96 -2.21
C LEU A 106 6.60 14.26 -3.13
N TYR A 107 6.24 13.06 -3.57
CA TYR A 107 6.96 12.23 -4.55
C TYR A 107 6.04 11.73 -5.65
N SER A 108 6.62 11.21 -6.75
CA SER A 108 5.86 10.59 -7.85
C SER A 108 5.15 9.30 -7.43
N SER A 109 5.65 8.64 -6.40
CA SER A 109 5.06 7.45 -5.77
C SER A 109 5.53 7.27 -4.33
N CYS A 110 4.86 6.43 -3.54
CA CYS A 110 5.39 6.01 -2.23
C CYS A 110 6.63 5.11 -2.37
N PHE A 111 6.79 4.44 -3.51
CA PHE A 111 8.03 3.71 -3.81
C PHE A 111 9.23 4.66 -3.85
N ASP A 112 9.08 5.82 -4.52
CA ASP A 112 10.09 6.87 -4.55
C ASP A 112 10.32 7.51 -3.17
N ALA A 113 9.25 7.72 -2.40
CA ALA A 113 9.34 8.25 -1.04
C ALA A 113 10.21 7.34 -0.15
N ASN A 114 9.91 6.03 -0.14
CA ASN A 114 10.69 5.04 0.60
C ASN A 114 12.11 4.86 0.04
N GLY A 115 12.26 4.86 -1.28
CA GLY A 115 13.56 4.77 -1.95
C GLY A 115 14.49 5.92 -1.62
N GLY A 116 13.93 7.12 -1.45
CA GLY A 116 14.68 8.34 -1.14
C GLY A 116 14.87 8.65 0.34
N LEU A 117 14.31 7.83 1.25
CA LEU A 117 14.31 8.11 2.69
C LEU A 117 15.62 7.69 3.36
N PHE A 118 15.92 6.40 3.30
CA PHE A 118 16.92 5.78 4.16
C PHE A 118 18.35 6.21 3.85
N GLU A 119 18.74 6.25 2.56
CA GLU A 119 20.07 6.73 2.17
C GLU A 119 20.29 8.23 2.44
N THR A 120 19.19 8.98 2.51
CA THR A 120 19.25 10.43 2.77
C THR A 120 19.43 10.73 4.26
N LEU A 121 18.79 9.97 5.13
CA LEU A 121 18.79 10.23 6.57
C LEU A 121 19.91 9.52 7.32
N LEU A 122 20.35 8.34 6.87
CA LEU A 122 21.21 7.43 7.65
C LEU A 122 22.46 7.01 6.87
N GLY A 123 23.59 6.99 7.56
CA GLY A 123 24.90 6.63 7.03
C GLY A 123 25.54 5.42 7.71
N GLU A 124 26.84 5.22 7.49
CA GLU A 124 27.59 4.03 7.92
C GLU A 124 27.64 3.83 9.46
N GLU A 125 27.49 4.93 10.22
CA GLU A 125 27.52 4.92 11.69
C GLU A 125 26.15 4.57 12.30
N ASP A 126 25.10 4.52 11.48
CA ASP A 126 23.71 4.39 11.91
C ASP A 126 23.17 2.98 11.68
N ALA A 127 21.99 2.70 12.20
CA ALA A 127 21.30 1.43 12.05
C ALA A 127 19.86 1.59 11.54
N ILE A 128 19.44 0.67 10.68
CA ILE A 128 18.04 0.48 10.27
C ILE A 128 17.60 -0.90 10.74
N ILE A 129 16.50 -0.93 11.52
CA ILE A 129 15.90 -2.16 12.04
C ILE A 129 14.56 -2.36 11.34
N SER A 130 14.52 -3.24 10.35
CA SER A 130 13.40 -3.41 9.42
C SER A 130 12.59 -4.66 9.72
N ASP A 131 11.25 -4.56 9.71
CA ASP A 131 10.37 -5.72 9.77
C ASP A 131 10.58 -6.62 8.56
N ALA A 132 10.49 -7.93 8.78
CA ALA A 132 10.77 -8.96 7.80
C ALA A 132 9.79 -9.00 6.63
N LEU A 133 8.55 -8.53 6.82
CA LEU A 133 7.48 -8.51 5.81
C LEU A 133 7.21 -7.13 5.22
N ASN A 134 8.08 -6.16 5.47
CA ASN A 134 7.98 -4.84 4.89
C ASN A 134 7.84 -4.88 3.36
N HIS A 135 7.13 -3.89 2.83
CA HIS A 135 6.96 -3.70 1.39
C HIS A 135 8.31 -3.59 0.64
N ALA A 136 8.33 -4.05 -0.61
CA ALA A 136 9.53 -4.05 -1.45
C ALA A 136 10.22 -2.68 -1.52
N SER A 137 9.49 -1.58 -1.52
CA SER A 137 10.05 -0.22 -1.55
C SER A 137 10.86 0.12 -0.30
N ILE A 138 10.44 -0.36 0.89
CA ILE A 138 11.21 -0.22 2.13
C ILE A 138 12.47 -1.08 2.03
N ILE A 139 12.34 -2.34 1.61
CA ILE A 139 13.47 -3.24 1.44
C ILE A 139 14.52 -2.65 0.50
N ASP A 140 14.09 -2.13 -0.65
CA ASP A 140 14.98 -1.54 -1.65
C ASP A 140 15.58 -0.21 -1.16
N GLY A 141 14.78 0.64 -0.50
CA GLY A 141 15.29 1.87 0.11
C GLY A 141 16.33 1.59 1.21
N VAL A 142 16.11 0.57 2.04
CA VAL A 142 17.10 0.11 3.04
C VAL A 142 18.37 -0.42 2.36
N ARG A 143 18.26 -1.09 1.21
CA ARG A 143 19.42 -1.57 0.43
C ARG A 143 20.27 -0.44 -0.14
N LEU A 144 19.67 0.69 -0.48
CA LEU A 144 20.39 1.86 -1.00
C LEU A 144 21.19 2.57 0.10
N SER A 145 20.76 2.48 1.36
CA SER A 145 21.49 3.10 2.48
C SER A 145 22.77 2.32 2.82
N LYS A 146 23.78 3.06 3.30
CA LYS A 146 25.02 2.53 3.85
C LYS A 146 24.90 2.15 5.33
N ALA A 147 23.78 2.47 5.99
CA ALA A 147 23.56 2.14 7.39
C ALA A 147 23.60 0.62 7.63
N LYS A 148 23.96 0.23 8.84
CA LYS A 148 23.90 -1.18 9.28
C LYS A 148 22.46 -1.65 9.25
N ARG A 149 22.24 -2.85 8.68
CA ARG A 149 20.89 -3.38 8.45
C ARG A 149 20.62 -4.55 9.37
N PHE A 150 19.57 -4.42 10.17
CA PHE A 150 19.04 -5.45 11.04
C PHE A 150 17.61 -5.78 10.59
N ARG A 151 17.26 -7.05 10.66
CA ARG A 151 15.93 -7.53 10.29
C ARG A 151 15.34 -8.27 11.47
N TYR A 152 14.09 -7.96 11.83
CA TYR A 152 13.36 -8.67 12.87
C TYR A 152 12.13 -9.39 12.30
N ALA A 153 11.73 -10.49 12.95
CA ALA A 153 10.57 -11.27 12.55
C ALA A 153 9.28 -10.43 12.64
N ASN A 154 8.36 -10.62 11.71
CA ASN A 154 7.16 -9.81 11.58
C ASN A 154 6.38 -9.71 12.89
N ASN A 155 6.17 -8.48 13.34
CA ASN A 155 5.46 -8.14 14.59
C ASN A 155 6.03 -8.81 15.86
N ASP A 156 7.25 -9.33 15.84
CA ASP A 156 7.91 -9.95 17.00
C ASP A 156 8.67 -8.88 17.80
N MET A 157 8.08 -8.43 18.89
CA MET A 157 8.68 -7.41 19.76
C MET A 157 9.92 -7.92 20.51
N ALA A 158 10.02 -9.22 20.77
CA ALA A 158 11.20 -9.78 21.43
C ALA A 158 12.41 -9.80 20.47
N ASP A 159 12.20 -10.16 19.21
CA ASP A 159 13.24 -10.09 18.17
C ASP A 159 13.59 -8.64 17.85
N LEU A 160 12.60 -7.73 17.78
CA LEU A 160 12.87 -6.29 17.62
C LEU A 160 13.78 -5.77 18.74
N GLU A 161 13.49 -6.11 19.99
CA GLU A 161 14.32 -5.72 21.13
C GLU A 161 15.73 -6.29 21.03
N ALA A 162 15.88 -7.55 20.59
CA ALA A 162 17.17 -8.16 20.37
C ALA A 162 18.00 -7.40 19.31
N ARG A 163 17.37 -7.01 18.17
CA ARG A 163 18.06 -6.22 17.13
C ARG A 163 18.42 -4.82 17.62
N LEU A 164 17.58 -4.17 18.43
CA LEU A 164 17.90 -2.87 19.03
C LEU A 164 19.10 -2.97 19.99
N LYS A 165 19.22 -4.05 20.77
CA LYS A 165 20.39 -4.32 21.62
C LYS A 165 21.66 -4.54 20.79
N GLU A 166 21.57 -5.22 19.64
CA GLU A 166 22.70 -5.39 18.72
C GLU A 166 23.15 -4.06 18.09
N ALA A 167 22.20 -3.15 17.86
CA ALA A 167 22.43 -1.82 17.27
C ALA A 167 22.85 -0.75 18.28
N LYS A 168 23.09 -1.10 19.57
CA LYS A 168 23.33 -0.14 20.67
C LYS A 168 24.48 0.83 20.44
N ASP A 169 25.53 0.38 19.73
CA ASP A 169 26.73 1.17 19.49
C ASP A 169 26.63 2.02 18.21
N CYS A 170 25.50 1.98 17.49
CA CYS A 170 25.24 2.84 16.35
C CYS A 170 24.83 4.24 16.82
N ARG A 171 25.22 5.27 16.06
CA ARG A 171 24.92 6.68 16.38
C ARG A 171 23.42 6.92 16.44
N PHE A 172 22.68 6.56 15.39
CA PHE A 172 21.21 6.63 15.33
C PHE A 172 20.63 5.27 14.97
N ARG A 173 19.39 5.02 15.40
CA ARG A 173 18.61 3.82 15.11
C ARG A 173 17.26 4.22 14.54
N LEU A 174 16.87 3.64 13.41
CA LEU A 174 15.56 3.81 12.81
C LEU A 174 14.87 2.45 12.70
N ILE A 175 13.72 2.31 13.37
CA ILE A 175 12.82 1.18 13.17
C ILE A 175 11.93 1.49 11.98
N ALA A 176 11.86 0.58 11.00
CA ALA A 176 11.03 0.74 9.81
C ALA A 176 10.02 -0.41 9.70
N THR A 177 8.74 -0.08 9.57
CA THR A 177 7.66 -1.04 9.44
C THR A 177 6.55 -0.53 8.51
N ASP A 178 5.86 -1.44 7.80
CA ASP A 178 4.52 -1.14 7.28
C ASP A 178 3.57 -0.93 8.47
N GLY A 179 2.64 -0.01 8.37
CA GLY A 179 1.53 0.13 9.31
C GLY A 179 0.50 -0.98 9.13
N VAL A 180 0.31 -1.39 7.87
CA VAL A 180 -0.52 -2.55 7.47
C VAL A 180 0.23 -3.37 6.43
N PHE A 181 0.48 -4.64 6.74
CA PHE A 181 1.15 -5.58 5.83
C PHE A 181 0.21 -6.02 4.71
N SER A 182 0.53 -5.59 3.49
CA SER A 182 -0.38 -5.60 2.34
C SER A 182 -0.81 -6.99 1.85
N MET A 183 -0.03 -8.04 2.13
CA MET A 183 -0.36 -9.40 1.70
C MET A 183 -1.17 -10.17 2.72
N ASP A 184 -1.21 -9.70 3.96
CA ASP A 184 -1.80 -10.42 5.09
C ASP A 184 -2.97 -9.66 5.73
N GLY A 185 -3.08 -8.34 5.56
CA GLY A 185 -4.08 -7.51 6.23
C GLY A 185 -3.85 -7.44 7.75
N ILE A 186 -2.59 -7.58 8.16
CA ILE A 186 -2.19 -7.47 9.57
C ILE A 186 -1.78 -6.03 9.86
N ILE A 187 -2.29 -5.47 10.95
CA ILE A 187 -1.88 -4.16 11.46
C ILE A 187 -0.65 -4.35 12.34
N ALA A 188 0.35 -3.49 12.19
CA ALA A 188 1.58 -3.52 12.99
C ALA A 188 1.29 -3.23 14.46
N ASN A 189 2.02 -3.89 15.37
CA ASN A 189 1.99 -3.59 16.81
C ASN A 189 2.75 -2.30 17.11
N LEU A 190 2.22 -1.15 16.62
CA LEU A 190 2.92 0.13 16.76
C LEU A 190 3.09 0.56 18.21
N LYS A 191 2.20 0.13 19.11
CA LYS A 191 2.39 0.42 20.54
C LYS A 191 3.68 -0.24 21.05
N GLY A 192 3.88 -1.53 20.77
CA GLY A 192 5.10 -2.24 21.15
C GLY A 192 6.35 -1.66 20.49
N VAL A 193 6.24 -1.29 19.18
CA VAL A 193 7.33 -0.64 18.45
C VAL A 193 7.74 0.68 19.09
N CYS A 194 6.78 1.56 19.41
CA CYS A 194 7.05 2.86 20.02
C CYS A 194 7.59 2.71 21.47
N ASP A 195 7.04 1.76 22.25
CA ASP A 195 7.54 1.49 23.61
C ASP A 195 9.02 1.05 23.60
N LEU A 196 9.42 0.25 22.62
CA LEU A 196 10.82 -0.14 22.43
C LEU A 196 11.67 1.00 21.85
N ALA A 197 11.14 1.76 20.90
CA ALA A 197 11.85 2.92 20.34
C ALA A 197 12.23 3.93 21.44
N GLU A 198 11.32 4.29 22.31
CA GLU A 198 11.58 5.19 23.44
C GLU A 198 12.64 4.62 24.40
N ARG A 199 12.57 3.32 24.70
CA ARG A 199 13.51 2.65 25.60
C ARG A 199 14.94 2.62 25.06
N TYR A 200 15.10 2.50 23.74
CA TYR A 200 16.38 2.35 23.08
C TYR A 200 16.83 3.58 22.29
N ASP A 201 16.17 4.72 22.49
CA ASP A 201 16.45 5.98 21.82
C ASP A 201 16.53 5.78 20.28
N ALA A 202 15.47 5.21 19.73
CA ALA A 202 15.31 4.94 18.31
C ALA A 202 14.16 5.75 17.71
N MET A 203 14.28 6.12 16.44
CA MET A 203 13.22 6.75 15.66
C MET A 203 12.30 5.66 15.08
N VAL A 204 11.04 6.03 14.79
CA VAL A 204 10.04 5.14 14.18
C VAL A 204 9.57 5.71 12.84
N MET A 205 9.71 4.91 11.80
CA MET A 205 9.13 5.15 10.47
C MET A 205 8.06 4.13 10.16
N VAL A 206 6.91 4.60 9.70
CA VAL A 206 5.76 3.78 9.32
C VAL A 206 5.35 4.08 7.88
N ASP A 207 5.25 3.05 7.04
CA ASP A 207 4.56 3.15 5.74
C ASP A 207 3.07 2.86 5.94
N ASP A 208 2.25 3.88 5.84
CA ASP A 208 0.80 3.82 6.05
C ASP A 208 -0.01 3.79 4.75
N SER A 209 0.60 3.34 3.67
CA SER A 209 -0.01 3.23 2.33
C SER A 209 -1.28 2.39 2.28
N HIS A 210 -1.47 1.44 3.20
CA HIS A 210 -2.67 0.61 3.33
C HIS A 210 -3.53 0.99 4.54
N ALA A 211 -3.36 2.19 5.09
CA ALA A 211 -4.06 2.61 6.30
C ALA A 211 -4.68 4.01 6.18
N VAL A 212 -3.91 5.03 5.75
CA VAL A 212 -4.40 6.42 5.65
C VAL A 212 -5.61 6.50 4.73
N GLY A 213 -6.64 7.16 5.22
CA GLY A 213 -7.95 7.33 4.61
C GLY A 213 -9.07 6.55 5.31
N PHE A 214 -8.77 5.41 5.96
CA PHE A 214 -9.83 4.56 6.50
C PHE A 214 -9.50 3.81 7.79
N VAL A 215 -8.24 3.56 8.12
CA VAL A 215 -7.84 2.94 9.38
C VAL A 215 -7.79 4.02 10.48
N GLY A 216 -8.29 3.68 11.68
CA GLY A 216 -8.49 4.63 12.77
C GLY A 216 -9.86 5.33 12.70
N LYS A 217 -10.25 5.98 13.77
CA LYS A 217 -11.56 6.63 13.93
C LYS A 217 -11.82 7.70 12.86
N HIS A 218 -10.79 8.50 12.57
CA HIS A 218 -10.87 9.58 11.59
C HIS A 218 -10.18 9.25 10.26
N GLY A 219 -9.66 8.02 10.12
CA GLY A 219 -8.91 7.58 8.94
C GLY A 219 -7.50 8.12 8.88
N ARG A 220 -6.88 8.48 9.99
CA ARG A 220 -5.52 9.01 10.03
C ARG A 220 -4.44 7.94 9.92
N GLY A 221 -4.84 6.67 9.92
CA GLY A 221 -3.95 5.56 9.70
C GLY A 221 -3.67 4.71 10.93
N SER A 222 -2.61 3.91 10.85
CA SER A 222 -2.27 2.92 11.86
C SER A 222 -1.83 3.53 13.20
N ALA A 223 -1.20 4.70 13.17
CA ALA A 223 -0.81 5.41 14.40
C ALA A 223 -2.04 5.82 15.23
N GLU A 224 -3.09 6.34 14.60
CA GLU A 224 -4.37 6.63 15.27
C GLU A 224 -5.01 5.35 15.81
N HIS A 225 -5.08 4.30 14.98
CA HIS A 225 -5.67 3.02 15.36
C HIS A 225 -5.00 2.41 16.61
N CYS A 226 -3.68 2.48 16.67
CA CYS A 226 -2.89 1.94 17.79
C CYS A 226 -2.77 2.88 19.00
N GLY A 227 -3.32 4.11 18.91
CA GLY A 227 -3.25 5.11 19.99
C GLY A 227 -1.82 5.62 20.24
N VAL A 228 -1.02 5.75 19.21
CA VAL A 228 0.39 6.19 19.26
C VAL A 228 0.65 7.44 18.42
N GLU A 229 -0.39 8.24 18.15
CA GLU A 229 -0.23 9.54 17.49
C GLU A 229 0.79 10.40 18.25
N GLY A 230 1.69 11.05 17.53
CA GLY A 230 2.79 11.85 18.10
C GLY A 230 4.01 11.05 18.57
N ARG A 231 3.99 9.71 18.48
CA ARG A 231 5.13 8.82 18.83
C ARG A 231 5.80 8.20 17.61
N VAL A 232 5.24 8.41 16.42
CA VAL A 232 5.83 8.02 15.13
C VAL A 232 6.53 9.24 14.54
N ASP A 233 7.80 9.10 14.18
CA ASP A 233 8.62 10.23 13.72
C ASP A 233 8.44 10.53 12.23
N ILE A 234 8.22 9.48 11.42
CA ILE A 234 8.13 9.57 9.97
C ILE A 234 6.98 8.68 9.49
N ILE A 235 6.07 9.25 8.72
CA ILE A 235 5.01 8.52 8.02
C ILE A 235 5.22 8.67 6.52
N THR A 236 5.32 7.56 5.81
CA THR A 236 5.19 7.54 4.34
C THR A 236 3.82 7.03 3.94
N GLY A 237 3.35 7.43 2.76
CA GLY A 237 2.06 7.00 2.26
C GLY A 237 1.89 7.26 0.77
N THR A 238 0.80 6.72 0.21
CA THR A 238 0.50 6.81 -1.21
C THR A 238 -0.82 7.52 -1.48
N LEU A 239 -0.85 8.29 -2.57
CA LEU A 239 -2.08 8.84 -3.14
C LEU A 239 -2.76 7.86 -4.12
N GLY A 240 -2.11 6.73 -4.40
CA GLY A 240 -2.55 5.73 -5.39
C GLY A 240 -3.46 4.63 -4.85
N LYS A 241 -4.03 4.77 -3.65
CA LYS A 241 -4.93 3.78 -3.03
C LYS A 241 -6.20 4.44 -2.47
N ALA A 242 -6.44 4.35 -1.16
CA ALA A 242 -7.60 4.97 -0.52
C ALA A 242 -7.70 6.48 -0.76
N LEU A 243 -6.56 7.14 -0.95
CA LEU A 243 -6.47 8.57 -1.22
C LEU A 243 -6.70 8.92 -2.71
N GLY A 244 -7.75 8.38 -3.31
CA GLY A 244 -8.19 8.72 -4.68
C GLY A 244 -7.74 7.76 -5.77
N GLY A 245 -6.73 6.92 -5.51
CA GLY A 245 -6.35 5.81 -6.41
C GLY A 245 -5.56 6.22 -7.67
N ALA A 246 -5.08 7.47 -7.77
CA ALA A 246 -4.30 7.93 -8.93
C ALA A 246 -2.82 7.53 -8.81
N SER A 247 -1.93 8.45 -8.59
CA SER A 247 -0.52 8.20 -8.31
C SER A 247 0.04 9.27 -7.37
N GLY A 248 1.28 9.11 -6.95
CA GLY A 248 1.92 10.00 -6.00
C GLY A 248 2.16 9.35 -4.66
N GLY A 249 3.09 9.91 -3.92
CA GLY A 249 3.44 9.49 -2.58
C GLY A 249 3.94 10.68 -1.78
N TYR A 250 4.12 10.45 -0.48
CA TYR A 250 4.59 11.49 0.42
C TYR A 250 5.39 10.90 1.58
N THR A 251 6.21 11.76 2.17
CA THR A 251 6.82 11.56 3.49
C THR A 251 6.44 12.72 4.38
N SER A 252 5.87 12.44 5.53
CA SER A 252 5.51 13.43 6.57
C SER A 252 6.33 13.18 7.83
N GLY A 253 6.74 14.24 8.51
CA GLY A 253 7.56 14.14 9.71
C GLY A 253 7.89 15.51 10.30
N LYS A 254 8.94 15.55 11.11
CA LYS A 254 9.48 16.81 11.64
C LYS A 254 10.01 17.69 10.51
N ARG A 255 9.89 18.99 10.68
CA ARG A 255 10.28 19.97 9.65
C ARG A 255 11.73 19.79 9.21
N GLU A 256 12.65 19.55 10.13
CA GLU A 256 14.07 19.35 9.83
C GLU A 256 14.33 18.11 8.96
N VAL A 257 13.57 17.02 9.20
CA VAL A 257 13.64 15.81 8.39
C VAL A 257 13.13 16.07 6.99
N VAL A 258 11.98 16.73 6.87
CA VAL A 258 11.36 17.03 5.58
C VAL A 258 12.21 18.01 4.76
N ASP A 259 12.76 19.04 5.39
CA ASP A 259 13.65 19.99 4.74
C ASP A 259 14.94 19.32 4.27
N TRP A 260 15.51 18.41 5.07
CA TRP A 260 16.67 17.64 4.67
C TRP A 260 16.38 16.74 3.46
N LEU A 261 15.23 16.07 3.43
CA LEU A 261 14.79 15.31 2.28
C LEU A 261 14.65 16.16 1.02
N ARG A 262 14.12 17.38 1.14
CA ARG A 262 14.04 18.34 0.01
C ARG A 262 15.42 18.69 -0.56
N GLN A 263 16.47 18.70 0.25
CA GLN A 263 17.84 19.03 -0.17
C GLN A 263 18.60 17.83 -0.74
N ARG A 264 18.28 16.60 -0.35
CA ARG A 264 19.16 15.45 -0.57
C ARG A 264 18.49 14.20 -1.13
N SER A 265 17.18 14.06 -1.02
CA SER A 265 16.44 12.88 -1.51
C SER A 265 16.50 12.83 -3.04
N ARG A 266 17.21 11.85 -3.57
CA ARG A 266 17.45 11.73 -5.03
C ARG A 266 16.17 11.60 -5.85
N PRO A 267 15.16 10.78 -5.47
CA PRO A 267 13.89 10.73 -6.21
C PRO A 267 13.18 12.10 -6.27
N TYR A 268 13.28 12.90 -5.22
CA TYR A 268 12.70 14.26 -5.22
C TYR A 268 13.49 15.23 -6.10
N LEU A 269 14.82 15.16 -6.06
CA LEU A 269 15.68 16.09 -6.79
C LEU A 269 15.71 15.83 -8.30
N PHE A 270 15.46 14.58 -8.73
CA PHE A 270 15.72 14.17 -10.12
C PHE A 270 14.50 13.63 -10.85
N SER A 271 13.37 13.35 -10.17
CA SER A 271 12.13 12.98 -10.82
C SER A 271 11.20 14.18 -11.04
N ASN A 272 10.45 14.16 -12.12
CA ASN A 272 9.44 15.18 -12.40
C ASN A 272 8.44 15.29 -11.25
N THR A 273 7.98 16.51 -11.04
CA THR A 273 6.97 16.85 -10.05
C THR A 273 5.64 16.13 -10.34
N LEU A 274 4.93 15.80 -9.27
CA LEU A 274 3.54 15.33 -9.33
C LEU A 274 2.69 16.28 -10.17
N MET A 275 1.93 15.74 -11.14
CA MET A 275 1.15 16.58 -12.04
C MET A 275 0.03 17.34 -11.31
N PRO A 276 -0.32 18.56 -11.77
CA PRO A 276 -1.31 19.41 -11.11
C PRO A 276 -2.67 18.74 -10.89
N ALA A 277 -3.17 18.01 -11.89
CA ALA A 277 -4.45 17.31 -11.78
C ALA A 277 -4.52 16.32 -10.62
N ILE A 278 -3.40 15.63 -10.32
CA ILE A 278 -3.32 14.71 -9.18
C ILE A 278 -3.24 15.51 -7.87
N ALA A 279 -2.46 16.60 -7.84
CA ALA A 279 -2.36 17.43 -6.64
C ALA A 279 -3.72 18.02 -6.24
N GLY A 280 -4.42 18.65 -7.17
CA GLY A 280 -5.75 19.24 -6.91
C GLY A 280 -6.80 18.20 -6.52
N ALA A 281 -6.87 17.06 -7.23
CA ALA A 281 -7.76 15.96 -6.84
C ALA A 281 -7.41 15.40 -5.46
N SER A 282 -6.12 15.29 -5.11
CA SER A 282 -5.70 14.78 -3.80
C SER A 282 -6.07 15.72 -2.66
N ILE A 283 -6.02 17.03 -2.84
CA ILE A 283 -6.54 18.00 -1.85
C ILE A 283 -8.03 17.71 -1.59
N LYS A 284 -8.82 17.53 -2.64
CA LYS A 284 -10.27 17.22 -2.53
C LYS A 284 -10.52 15.88 -1.81
N VAL A 285 -9.65 14.89 -1.97
CA VAL A 285 -9.76 13.61 -1.26
C VAL A 285 -9.79 13.82 0.25
N PHE A 286 -8.93 14.67 0.81
CA PHE A 286 -8.88 14.91 2.25
C PHE A 286 -10.16 15.55 2.78
N ASP A 287 -10.85 16.40 1.99
CA ASP A 287 -12.17 16.90 2.35
C ASP A 287 -13.21 15.78 2.42
N LEU A 288 -13.19 14.88 1.43
CA LEU A 288 -14.09 13.72 1.40
C LEU A 288 -13.84 12.77 2.58
N ILE A 289 -12.59 12.55 2.95
CA ILE A 289 -12.22 11.65 4.06
C ILE A 289 -12.60 12.25 5.41
N ARG A 290 -12.39 13.56 5.63
CA ARG A 290 -12.80 14.24 6.87
C ARG A 290 -14.31 14.09 7.13
N ASN A 291 -15.11 14.04 6.08
CA ASN A 291 -16.55 13.85 6.13
C ASN A 291 -16.98 12.41 5.79
N GLY A 292 -16.04 11.48 5.71
CA GLY A 292 -16.21 10.15 5.14
C GLY A 292 -16.57 9.04 6.13
N ASP A 293 -17.16 9.33 7.29
CA ASP A 293 -17.52 8.33 8.29
C ASP A 293 -18.40 7.21 7.69
N ALA A 294 -19.37 7.57 6.86
CA ALA A 294 -20.25 6.61 6.20
C ALA A 294 -19.49 5.67 5.25
N LEU A 295 -18.46 6.17 4.54
CA LEU A 295 -17.62 5.34 3.67
C LEU A 295 -16.78 4.34 4.50
N ARG A 296 -16.20 4.80 5.62
CA ARG A 296 -15.45 3.92 6.53
C ARG A 296 -16.34 2.84 7.13
N GLN A 297 -17.52 3.23 7.65
CA GLN A 297 -18.49 2.28 8.19
C GLN A 297 -18.92 1.23 7.15
N ARG A 298 -19.20 1.68 5.92
CA ARG A 298 -19.56 0.78 4.82
C ARG A 298 -18.43 -0.18 4.47
N LEU A 299 -17.19 0.30 4.39
CA LEU A 299 -16.01 -0.51 4.12
C LEU A 299 -15.84 -1.64 5.14
N TYR A 300 -15.92 -1.31 6.43
CA TYR A 300 -15.78 -2.31 7.49
C TYR A 300 -16.98 -3.26 7.56
N ALA A 301 -18.21 -2.78 7.35
CA ALA A 301 -19.39 -3.64 7.26
C ALA A 301 -19.26 -4.66 6.10
N ASN A 302 -18.75 -4.23 4.94
CA ASN A 302 -18.46 -5.10 3.81
C ASN A 302 -17.38 -6.15 4.16
N ALA A 303 -16.31 -5.75 4.85
CA ALA A 303 -15.26 -6.64 5.29
C ALA A 303 -15.76 -7.69 6.27
N ASP A 304 -16.54 -7.29 7.27
CA ASP A 304 -17.14 -8.19 8.27
C ASP A 304 -18.12 -9.17 7.62
N ARG A 305 -18.98 -8.69 6.71
CA ARG A 305 -19.91 -9.52 5.96
C ARG A 305 -19.18 -10.59 5.14
N PHE A 306 -18.16 -10.19 4.36
CA PHE A 306 -17.37 -11.12 3.56
C PHE A 306 -16.65 -12.14 4.44
N ARG A 307 -15.91 -11.68 5.46
CA ARG A 307 -15.15 -12.53 6.37
C ARG A 307 -16.05 -13.55 7.09
N SER A 308 -17.16 -13.10 7.66
CA SER A 308 -18.10 -13.97 8.37
C SER A 308 -18.67 -15.05 7.47
N ARG A 309 -19.11 -14.70 6.25
CA ARG A 309 -19.72 -15.65 5.32
C ARG A 309 -18.71 -16.63 4.73
N MET A 310 -17.50 -16.16 4.38
CA MET A 310 -16.42 -17.04 3.91
C MET A 310 -15.97 -18.03 4.98
N GLY A 311 -15.88 -17.59 6.24
CA GLY A 311 -15.58 -18.48 7.37
C GLY A 311 -16.65 -19.57 7.55
N LYS A 312 -17.95 -19.25 7.39
CA LYS A 312 -19.06 -20.22 7.44
C LYS A 312 -18.97 -21.25 6.31
N LEU A 313 -18.42 -20.90 5.15
CA LEU A 313 -18.18 -21.85 4.07
C LEU A 313 -16.97 -22.76 4.30
N GLY A 314 -16.17 -22.50 5.35
CA GLY A 314 -15.01 -23.31 5.71
C GLY A 314 -13.69 -22.83 5.10
N PHE A 315 -13.63 -21.63 4.49
CA PHE A 315 -12.37 -21.06 4.01
C PHE A 315 -11.46 -20.63 5.15
N THR A 316 -10.17 -20.92 5.03
CA THR A 316 -9.12 -20.37 5.90
C THR A 316 -8.77 -18.96 5.43
N LEU A 317 -8.95 -17.98 6.32
CA LEU A 317 -8.69 -16.57 6.06
C LEU A 317 -7.53 -16.06 6.92
N ALA A 318 -6.69 -15.18 6.37
CA ALA A 318 -5.68 -14.46 7.14
C ALA A 318 -6.15 -13.03 7.48
N GLY A 319 -5.34 -12.34 8.32
CA GLY A 319 -5.64 -11.01 8.82
C GLY A 319 -6.81 -11.00 9.81
N ALA A 320 -7.12 -9.83 10.39
CA ALA A 320 -8.23 -9.66 11.31
C ALA A 320 -9.04 -8.38 10.98
N ASP A 321 -8.70 -7.26 11.54
CA ASP A 321 -9.52 -6.02 11.50
C ASP A 321 -9.16 -5.12 10.31
N HIS A 322 -8.97 -5.70 9.12
CA HIS A 322 -8.60 -4.94 7.93
C HIS A 322 -9.40 -5.42 6.70
N PRO A 323 -9.77 -4.52 5.77
CA PRO A 323 -10.48 -4.84 4.52
C PRO A 323 -9.68 -5.69 3.51
N ILE A 324 -8.39 -5.90 3.70
CA ILE A 324 -7.62 -6.94 3.02
C ILE A 324 -7.94 -8.27 3.69
N ILE A 325 -8.51 -9.21 2.93
CA ILE A 325 -8.92 -10.52 3.45
C ILE A 325 -8.31 -11.61 2.55
N PRO A 326 -7.12 -12.13 2.89
CA PRO A 326 -6.51 -13.21 2.14
C PRO A 326 -7.25 -14.53 2.35
N VAL A 327 -7.64 -15.18 1.25
CA VAL A 327 -8.18 -16.55 1.22
C VAL A 327 -6.99 -17.48 1.01
N MET A 328 -6.62 -18.23 2.05
CA MET A 328 -5.42 -19.05 2.06
C MET A 328 -5.63 -20.35 1.31
N LEU A 329 -4.76 -20.65 0.34
CA LEU A 329 -4.84 -21.83 -0.51
C LEU A 329 -3.59 -22.71 -0.44
N GLY A 330 -2.44 -22.17 -0.04
CA GLY A 330 -1.17 -22.87 0.10
C GLY A 330 -0.45 -23.13 -1.22
N ASP A 331 -1.12 -23.75 -2.18
CA ASP A 331 -0.56 -24.12 -3.49
C ASP A 331 -0.73 -23.03 -4.55
N ALA A 332 0.33 -22.76 -5.34
CA ALA A 332 0.34 -21.70 -6.34
C ALA A 332 -0.55 -22.01 -7.55
N ALA A 333 -0.57 -23.26 -8.01
CA ALA A 333 -1.39 -23.67 -9.17
C ALA A 333 -2.87 -23.62 -8.79
N LEU A 334 -3.21 -24.05 -7.58
CA LEU A 334 -4.58 -23.96 -7.03
C LEU A 334 -5.04 -22.50 -6.95
N ALA A 335 -4.20 -21.58 -6.51
CA ALA A 335 -4.54 -20.16 -6.42
C ALA A 335 -4.80 -19.56 -7.83
N GLN A 336 -4.01 -19.92 -8.83
CA GLN A 336 -4.21 -19.47 -10.22
C GLN A 336 -5.48 -20.07 -10.83
N GLU A 337 -5.71 -21.38 -10.65
CA GLU A 337 -6.92 -22.05 -11.16
C GLU A 337 -8.19 -21.47 -10.51
N MET A 338 -8.16 -21.25 -9.19
CA MET A 338 -9.29 -20.61 -8.50
C MET A 338 -9.55 -19.22 -9.04
N ALA A 339 -8.52 -18.37 -9.21
CA ALA A 339 -8.67 -17.03 -9.78
C ALA A 339 -9.24 -17.07 -11.21
N ALA A 340 -8.85 -18.05 -12.03
CA ALA A 340 -9.36 -18.22 -13.39
C ALA A 340 -10.85 -18.63 -13.39
N ARG A 341 -11.27 -19.54 -12.51
CA ARG A 341 -12.68 -19.93 -12.38
C ARG A 341 -13.55 -18.82 -11.80
N MET A 342 -13.04 -18.08 -10.84
CA MET A 342 -13.72 -16.90 -10.28
C MET A 342 -14.00 -15.85 -11.37
N LEU A 343 -13.02 -15.58 -12.26
CA LEU A 343 -13.23 -14.63 -13.35
C LEU A 343 -14.37 -15.07 -14.28
N LYS A 344 -14.46 -16.38 -14.62
CA LYS A 344 -15.56 -16.93 -15.42
C LYS A 344 -16.94 -16.77 -14.76
N ARG A 345 -16.99 -16.56 -13.45
CA ARG A 345 -18.20 -16.26 -12.68
C ARG A 345 -18.44 -14.77 -12.47
N GLY A 346 -17.67 -13.93 -13.16
CA GLY A 346 -17.79 -12.48 -13.06
C GLY A 346 -17.19 -11.89 -11.79
N ILE A 347 -16.23 -12.58 -11.14
CA ILE A 347 -15.51 -12.10 -9.97
C ILE A 347 -14.02 -11.95 -10.31
N TYR A 348 -13.52 -10.73 -10.33
CA TYR A 348 -12.13 -10.42 -10.63
C TYR A 348 -11.29 -10.49 -9.35
N VAL A 349 -10.47 -11.52 -9.26
CA VAL A 349 -9.48 -11.75 -8.20
C VAL A 349 -8.16 -12.23 -8.80
N ILE A 350 -7.08 -12.12 -8.02
CA ILE A 350 -5.72 -12.53 -8.42
C ILE A 350 -5.14 -13.48 -7.37
N GLY A 351 -4.54 -14.58 -7.84
CA GLY A 351 -3.74 -15.47 -7.01
C GLY A 351 -2.33 -14.91 -6.80
N PHE A 352 -1.90 -14.89 -5.54
CA PHE A 352 -0.54 -14.49 -5.15
C PHE A 352 0.23 -15.72 -4.68
N SER A 353 1.46 -15.85 -5.18
CA SER A 353 2.39 -16.93 -4.86
C SER A 353 3.82 -16.40 -4.72
N PHE A 354 4.78 -17.27 -4.45
CA PHE A 354 6.20 -16.90 -4.44
C PHE A 354 6.59 -16.20 -5.77
N PRO A 355 7.44 -15.15 -5.76
CA PRO A 355 8.16 -14.58 -4.61
C PRO A 355 7.40 -13.49 -3.84
N VAL A 356 6.15 -13.18 -4.21
CA VAL A 356 5.35 -12.11 -3.56
C VAL A 356 4.93 -12.50 -2.15
N VAL A 357 4.65 -13.79 -1.94
CA VAL A 357 4.38 -14.39 -0.63
C VAL A 357 5.29 -15.61 -0.44
N PRO A 358 5.55 -16.08 0.80
CA PRO A 358 6.39 -17.25 1.04
C PRO A 358 5.89 -18.52 0.31
N LYS A 359 6.82 -19.45 0.00
CA LYS A 359 6.47 -20.76 -0.57
C LYS A 359 5.51 -21.51 0.35
N GLY A 360 4.48 -22.15 -0.23
CA GLY A 360 3.46 -22.88 0.53
C GLY A 360 2.39 -21.97 1.16
N GLN A 361 2.42 -20.67 0.90
CA GLN A 361 1.46 -19.70 1.42
C GLN A 361 0.71 -18.94 0.30
N ALA A 362 0.49 -19.60 -0.83
CA ALA A 362 -0.27 -19.00 -1.92
C ALA A 362 -1.71 -18.69 -1.47
N ARG A 363 -2.24 -17.61 -1.99
CA ARG A 363 -3.55 -17.07 -1.58
C ARG A 363 -4.20 -16.28 -2.68
N ILE A 364 -5.51 -16.10 -2.59
CA ILE A 364 -6.21 -15.01 -3.25
C ILE A 364 -6.34 -13.86 -2.25
N ARG A 365 -5.72 -12.70 -2.54
CA ARG A 365 -5.87 -11.51 -1.71
C ARG A 365 -7.10 -10.74 -2.17
N THR A 366 -8.21 -10.87 -1.44
CA THR A 366 -9.39 -10.05 -1.68
C THR A 366 -9.27 -8.71 -0.95
N GLN A 367 -9.80 -7.65 -1.55
CA GLN A 367 -9.86 -6.32 -0.97
C GLN A 367 -11.29 -5.79 -1.06
N MET A 368 -11.86 -5.45 0.08
CA MET A 368 -13.19 -4.85 0.13
C MET A 368 -13.11 -3.37 -0.21
N SER A 369 -14.18 -2.84 -0.76
CA SER A 369 -14.38 -1.42 -1.05
C SER A 369 -15.70 -0.94 -0.47
N ALA A 370 -15.77 0.32 -0.07
CA ALA A 370 -17.01 0.98 0.29
C ALA A 370 -17.99 1.07 -0.90
N ALA A 371 -17.48 0.94 -2.13
CA ALA A 371 -18.31 0.93 -3.34
C ALA A 371 -19.03 -0.42 -3.57
N HIS A 372 -18.62 -1.53 -2.93
CA HIS A 372 -19.35 -2.78 -3.03
C HIS A 372 -20.71 -2.69 -2.33
N SER A 373 -21.77 -3.14 -2.99
CA SER A 373 -23.06 -3.37 -2.37
C SER A 373 -23.09 -4.68 -1.58
N ASP A 374 -24.10 -4.87 -0.73
CA ASP A 374 -24.32 -6.15 -0.04
C ASP A 374 -24.50 -7.30 -1.03
N ALA A 375 -25.20 -7.05 -2.15
CA ALA A 375 -25.40 -8.04 -3.21
C ALA A 375 -24.09 -8.41 -3.91
N ASP A 376 -23.16 -7.47 -4.10
CA ASP A 376 -21.84 -7.74 -4.69
C ASP A 376 -21.02 -8.66 -3.78
N ILE A 377 -21.03 -8.38 -2.48
CA ILE A 377 -20.36 -9.23 -1.48
C ILE A 377 -20.97 -10.63 -1.47
N ASP A 378 -22.31 -10.75 -1.49
CA ASP A 378 -23.01 -12.00 -1.49
C ASP A 378 -22.71 -12.84 -2.72
N ARG A 379 -22.77 -12.23 -3.91
CA ARG A 379 -22.39 -12.85 -5.17
C ARG A 379 -20.94 -13.36 -5.18
N ALA A 380 -20.02 -12.58 -4.63
CA ALA A 380 -18.63 -13.00 -4.53
C ALA A 380 -18.48 -14.21 -3.60
N VAL A 381 -19.12 -14.21 -2.43
CA VAL A 381 -19.08 -15.33 -1.48
C VAL A 381 -19.68 -16.59 -2.09
N GLU A 382 -20.81 -16.50 -2.80
CA GLU A 382 -21.43 -17.63 -3.50
C GLU A 382 -20.49 -18.23 -4.54
N ALA A 383 -19.87 -17.37 -5.38
CA ALA A 383 -18.90 -17.81 -6.38
C ALA A 383 -17.67 -18.49 -5.74
N PHE A 384 -17.16 -17.96 -4.63
CA PHE A 384 -16.08 -18.61 -3.87
C PHE A 384 -16.52 -19.99 -3.34
N GLY A 385 -17.75 -20.11 -2.81
CA GLY A 385 -18.31 -21.37 -2.31
C GLY A 385 -18.39 -22.42 -3.39
N GLU A 386 -18.94 -22.09 -4.56
CA GLU A 386 -19.04 -23.00 -5.71
C GLU A 386 -17.65 -23.44 -6.20
N VAL A 387 -16.77 -22.49 -6.48
CA VAL A 387 -15.40 -22.78 -6.95
C VAL A 387 -14.60 -23.54 -5.90
N GLY A 388 -14.77 -23.21 -4.63
CA GLY A 388 -14.12 -23.89 -3.52
C GLY A 388 -14.51 -25.38 -3.42
N LYS A 389 -15.79 -25.70 -3.63
CA LYS A 389 -16.27 -27.09 -3.70
C LYS A 389 -15.74 -27.83 -4.91
N GLU A 390 -15.80 -27.22 -6.10
CA GLU A 390 -15.27 -27.80 -7.34
C GLU A 390 -13.77 -28.15 -7.24
N LEU A 391 -13.01 -27.36 -6.51
CA LEU A 391 -11.57 -27.53 -6.31
C LEU A 391 -11.21 -28.34 -5.05
N GLY A 392 -12.21 -28.75 -4.26
CA GLY A 392 -11.99 -29.49 -3.02
C GLY A 392 -11.35 -28.67 -1.89
N VAL A 393 -11.44 -27.34 -1.95
CA VAL A 393 -10.92 -26.42 -0.91
C VAL A 393 -11.86 -26.38 0.28
N VAL A 394 -13.16 -26.45 0.03
CA VAL A 394 -14.22 -26.50 1.04
C VAL A 394 -15.19 -27.64 0.73
N LYS A 395 -16.00 -28.04 1.72
CA LYS A 395 -16.98 -29.16 1.59
C LYS A 395 -18.33 -28.74 1.00
#